data_fde3aa1fdcc09a11cf8af85ee96996b4
#
_entry.id   fde3aa1fdcc09a11cf8af85ee96996b4
#
_cell.length_a   1.000
_cell.length_b   1.000
_cell.length_c   1.000
_cell.angle_alpha   90.00
_cell.angle_beta   90.00
_cell.angle_gamma   90.00
#
_symmetry.space_group_name_H-M   'P 1'
#
loop_
_entity.id
_entity.type
_entity.pdbx_description
1 polymer ?
#
loop_
_entity_poly.entity_id
_entity_poly.type
_entity_poly.pdbx_seq_one_letter_code
_entity_poly.pdbx_strand_id
1 'polypeptide(L)'
;MEKVTTYLDLVERTSDVLAPSLAQDWPLLPAVKAEGVYLYTSDGRRYLDFTSGIAVTNVGHNHPRVLEAAIEQMKVFSHSAVGLTLHEPLLRLTEVLPQVMPEGMEMFFFGNSGAEAVEGAIKLARYVTNRTGIISFAGSFHGRTYGAASVTAVKAKYRRHIEPLVPGIYFADYPYPYRCPLGSSPEQALAWSLDSIQKIFDRFILPEEVAAILVEPVQGEGGYIIPPAGFLPALREICDQHGILLILDEVQTGFGRTGQMFASQVFGVRPDIMAIAKGIANGFPMSATVSSRKLMSQWLAGSHGTTFGGNPVACAAALAVQEVIKEENLLENCRTMGQKMLSRFQEFAQRYAFIGEARGLGLMLALEFIKPGQGKTPNGQACTAFLEGCLKRGLLGYMAGLNGQVARFMPPITLTNEQVDEALSIMEENLNEIQAANE
;
A
#
# COMPACT_ATOMS: atom_id res chain seq x y z
N MET A 1 19.10 -44.89 -3.37
CA MET A 1 18.92 -43.66 -4.18
C MET A 1 17.93 -42.76 -3.44
N GLU A 2 18.40 -41.71 -2.79
CA GLU A 2 17.49 -40.68 -2.25
C GLU A 2 16.68 -40.12 -3.40
N LYS A 3 15.35 -40.07 -3.26
CA LYS A 3 14.47 -39.38 -4.19
C LYS A 3 14.89 -37.90 -4.20
N VAL A 4 15.36 -37.41 -5.33
CA VAL A 4 15.59 -35.96 -5.49
C VAL A 4 14.24 -35.28 -5.32
N THR A 5 14.05 -34.55 -4.22
CA THR A 5 12.84 -33.77 -3.95
C THR A 5 12.76 -32.66 -5.00
N THR A 6 11.74 -32.71 -5.85
CA THR A 6 11.51 -31.65 -6.84
C THR A 6 11.00 -30.38 -6.18
N TYR A 7 11.13 -29.23 -6.87
CA TYR A 7 10.56 -27.98 -6.38
C TYR A 7 9.03 -28.07 -6.16
N LEU A 8 8.32 -28.81 -7.03
CA LEU A 8 6.87 -29.03 -6.89
C LEU A 8 6.55 -29.87 -5.64
N ASP A 9 7.36 -30.90 -5.32
CA ASP A 9 7.19 -31.65 -4.07
C ASP A 9 7.34 -30.77 -2.83
N LEU A 10 8.19 -29.72 -2.89
CA LEU A 10 8.33 -28.75 -1.81
C LEU A 10 7.08 -27.84 -1.71
N VAL A 11 6.53 -27.40 -2.84
CA VAL A 11 5.30 -26.58 -2.87
C VAL A 11 4.12 -27.37 -2.30
N GLU A 12 3.96 -28.64 -2.64
CA GLU A 12 2.90 -29.50 -2.11
C GLU A 12 2.97 -29.66 -0.59
N ARG A 13 4.18 -29.72 -0.02
CA ARG A 13 4.41 -29.80 1.44
C ARG A 13 4.22 -28.47 2.17
N THR A 14 4.03 -27.37 1.46
CA THR A 14 3.92 -26.03 2.08
C THR A 14 2.72 -25.96 3.03
N SER A 15 1.62 -26.64 2.69
CA SER A 15 0.42 -26.74 3.53
C SER A 15 0.65 -27.42 4.88
N ASP A 16 1.67 -28.27 4.99
CA ASP A 16 1.96 -29.02 6.21
C ASP A 16 2.80 -28.22 7.22
N VAL A 17 3.49 -27.17 6.76
CA VAL A 17 4.47 -26.42 7.57
C VAL A 17 4.15 -24.92 7.68
N LEU A 18 3.42 -24.35 6.74
CA LEU A 18 3.01 -22.96 6.81
C LEU A 18 1.66 -22.80 7.52
N ALA A 19 1.59 -21.82 8.42
CA ALA A 19 0.35 -21.53 9.11
C ALA A 19 -0.77 -21.17 8.10
N PRO A 20 -1.98 -21.77 8.23
CA PRO A 20 -3.11 -21.51 7.33
C PRO A 20 -3.57 -20.05 7.31
N SER A 21 -3.14 -19.26 8.31
CA SER A 21 -3.39 -17.81 8.37
C SER A 21 -2.64 -16.99 7.32
N LEU A 22 -1.57 -17.54 6.71
CA LEU A 22 -0.97 -16.96 5.51
C LEU A 22 -1.99 -17.04 4.37
N ALA A 23 -2.18 -15.95 3.66
CA ALA A 23 -3.16 -15.86 2.58
C ALA A 23 -2.88 -16.93 1.51
N GLN A 24 -3.77 -17.91 1.43
CA GLN A 24 -3.76 -18.97 0.41
C GLN A 24 -4.99 -18.86 -0.50
N ASP A 25 -5.69 -17.73 -0.45
CA ASP A 25 -6.90 -17.49 -1.27
C ASP A 25 -6.58 -17.31 -2.78
N TRP A 26 -5.30 -17.50 -3.17
CA TRP A 26 -4.81 -17.31 -4.53
C TRP A 26 -3.88 -18.45 -4.94
N PRO A 27 -3.89 -18.90 -6.22
CA PRO A 27 -2.97 -19.92 -6.68
C PRO A 27 -1.52 -19.51 -6.43
N LEU A 28 -0.79 -20.32 -5.67
CA LEU A 28 0.62 -20.08 -5.39
C LEU A 28 1.43 -20.39 -6.66
N LEU A 29 2.17 -19.39 -7.15
CA LEU A 29 3.09 -19.58 -8.26
C LEU A 29 4.43 -20.10 -7.75
N PRO A 30 4.96 -21.22 -8.30
CA PRO A 30 6.26 -21.76 -7.93
C PRO A 30 7.38 -20.92 -8.60
N ALA A 31 7.53 -19.67 -8.19
CA ALA A 31 8.50 -18.74 -8.72
C ALA A 31 9.94 -19.15 -8.37
N VAL A 32 10.82 -19.21 -9.39
CA VAL A 32 12.24 -19.57 -9.25
C VAL A 32 13.19 -18.44 -9.62
N LYS A 33 12.70 -17.44 -10.37
CA LYS A 33 13.46 -16.26 -10.77
C LYS A 33 12.50 -15.07 -10.91
N ALA A 34 13.01 -13.87 -10.64
CA ALA A 34 12.32 -12.62 -10.94
C ALA A 34 13.30 -11.59 -11.52
N GLU A 35 12.85 -10.76 -12.48
CA GLU A 35 13.68 -9.74 -13.13
C GLU A 35 12.80 -8.65 -13.73
N GLY A 36 13.04 -7.39 -13.38
CA GLY A 36 12.22 -6.27 -13.82
C GLY A 36 10.75 -6.47 -13.43
N VAL A 37 9.85 -6.51 -14.41
CA VAL A 37 8.42 -6.76 -14.20
C VAL A 37 8.04 -8.25 -14.26
N TYR A 38 8.99 -9.14 -14.49
CA TYR A 38 8.71 -10.54 -14.76
C TYR A 38 9.03 -11.47 -13.60
N LEU A 39 8.12 -12.43 -13.36
CA LEU A 39 8.35 -13.64 -12.59
C LEU A 39 8.47 -14.84 -13.50
N TYR A 40 9.32 -15.79 -13.15
CA TYR A 40 9.53 -17.05 -13.88
C TYR A 40 9.29 -18.23 -12.95
N THR A 41 8.52 -19.20 -13.42
CA THR A 41 8.16 -20.39 -12.64
C THR A 41 9.03 -21.59 -13.02
N SER A 42 9.02 -22.63 -12.18
CA SER A 42 9.82 -23.83 -12.37
C SER A 42 9.49 -24.63 -13.64
N ASP A 43 8.30 -24.47 -14.21
CA ASP A 43 7.87 -25.03 -15.49
C ASP A 43 8.27 -24.18 -16.71
N GLY A 44 9.07 -23.12 -16.50
CA GLY A 44 9.57 -22.23 -17.55
C GLY A 44 8.62 -21.14 -18.01
N ARG A 45 7.45 -20.99 -17.39
CA ARG A 45 6.49 -19.94 -17.75
C ARG A 45 6.95 -18.59 -17.21
N ARG A 46 6.65 -17.53 -17.96
CA ARG A 46 6.88 -16.14 -17.62
C ARG A 46 5.55 -15.45 -17.29
N TYR A 47 5.56 -14.63 -16.24
CA TYR A 47 4.41 -13.84 -15.83
C TYR A 47 4.80 -12.36 -15.71
N LEU A 48 3.97 -11.46 -16.27
CA LEU A 48 3.99 -10.04 -15.93
C LEU A 48 3.47 -9.88 -14.50
N ASP A 49 4.33 -9.47 -13.57
CA ASP A 49 3.95 -9.26 -12.17
C ASP A 49 3.41 -7.83 -11.97
N PHE A 50 2.11 -7.69 -12.16
CA PHE A 50 1.41 -6.45 -11.86
C PHE A 50 0.94 -6.37 -10.41
N THR A 51 1.54 -7.18 -9.53
CA THR A 51 1.40 -7.06 -8.07
C THR A 51 2.62 -6.43 -7.40
N SER A 52 3.80 -6.53 -8.01
CA SER A 52 5.09 -6.08 -7.45
C SER A 52 5.29 -6.54 -5.99
N GLY A 53 4.88 -7.79 -5.67
CA GLY A 53 4.93 -8.29 -4.29
C GLY A 53 4.02 -7.48 -3.34
N ILE A 54 2.87 -7.04 -3.81
CA ILE A 54 1.91 -6.14 -3.14
C ILE A 54 2.48 -4.72 -2.97
N ALA A 55 2.85 -4.11 -4.12
CA ALA A 55 3.40 -2.75 -4.22
C ALA A 55 4.71 -2.55 -3.43
N VAL A 56 5.61 -3.54 -3.47
CA VAL A 56 6.90 -3.52 -2.77
C VAL A 56 8.05 -3.25 -3.73
N THR A 57 8.14 -4.00 -4.83
CA THR A 57 9.23 -3.89 -5.80
C THR A 57 8.96 -2.76 -6.81
N ASN A 58 8.93 -1.51 -6.31
CA ASN A 58 8.56 -0.35 -7.12
C ASN A 58 9.49 -0.13 -8.31
N VAL A 59 10.80 -0.36 -8.16
CA VAL A 59 11.77 -0.23 -9.26
C VAL A 59 12.04 -1.56 -9.97
N GLY A 60 11.11 -2.55 -9.81
CA GLY A 60 11.20 -3.87 -10.43
C GLY A 60 12.01 -4.88 -9.62
N HIS A 61 11.80 -6.15 -9.95
CA HIS A 61 12.55 -7.25 -9.33
C HIS A 61 14.03 -7.18 -9.69
N ASN A 62 14.89 -7.35 -8.69
CA ASN A 62 16.33 -7.46 -8.85
C ASN A 62 16.94 -6.32 -9.69
N HIS A 63 16.49 -5.08 -9.46
CA HIS A 63 17.10 -3.94 -10.13
C HIS A 63 18.61 -3.94 -9.91
N PRO A 64 19.46 -3.90 -10.96
CA PRO A 64 20.91 -4.16 -10.85
C PRO A 64 21.61 -3.31 -9.80
N ARG A 65 21.33 -2.00 -9.78
CA ARG A 65 21.94 -1.06 -8.81
C ARG A 65 21.53 -1.34 -7.37
N VAL A 66 20.24 -1.69 -7.15
CA VAL A 66 19.73 -2.00 -5.80
C VAL A 66 20.32 -3.31 -5.31
N LEU A 67 20.40 -4.32 -6.18
CA LEU A 67 21.00 -5.61 -5.86
C LEU A 67 22.50 -5.47 -5.56
N GLU A 68 23.25 -4.73 -6.38
CA GLU A 68 24.67 -4.47 -6.18
C GLU A 68 24.94 -3.76 -4.85
N ALA A 69 24.20 -2.69 -4.54
CA ALA A 69 24.34 -1.96 -3.28
C ALA A 69 24.12 -2.86 -2.05
N ALA A 70 23.12 -3.74 -2.11
CA ALA A 70 22.85 -4.69 -1.06
C ALA A 70 23.99 -5.73 -0.91
N ILE A 71 24.46 -6.29 -2.03
CA ILE A 71 25.57 -7.27 -2.05
C ILE A 71 26.86 -6.66 -1.49
N GLU A 72 27.22 -5.46 -1.93
CA GLU A 72 28.44 -4.79 -1.44
C GLU A 72 28.33 -4.53 0.07
N GLN A 73 27.19 -4.08 0.56
CA GLN A 73 27.01 -3.91 2.00
C GLN A 73 27.06 -5.23 2.78
N MET A 74 26.53 -6.33 2.24
CA MET A 74 26.64 -7.65 2.88
C MET A 74 28.08 -8.13 3.03
N LYS A 75 28.97 -7.76 2.13
CA LYS A 75 30.43 -8.07 2.24
C LYS A 75 31.10 -7.32 3.39
N VAL A 76 30.56 -6.16 3.79
CA VAL A 76 31.07 -5.38 4.92
C VAL A 76 30.54 -5.93 6.24
N PHE A 77 29.23 -5.90 6.43
CA PHE A 77 28.49 -6.58 7.51
C PHE A 77 26.98 -6.50 7.25
N SER A 78 26.24 -7.48 7.75
CA SER A 78 24.80 -7.65 7.47
C SER A 78 23.89 -7.06 8.54
N HIS A 79 24.38 -6.85 9.77
CA HIS A 79 23.55 -6.36 10.86
C HIS A 79 24.37 -5.56 11.88
N SER A 80 23.69 -4.51 12.39
CA SER A 80 24.09 -3.72 13.54
C SER A 80 22.86 -3.08 14.15
N ALA A 81 22.66 -3.22 15.45
CA ALA A 81 21.56 -2.56 16.15
C ALA A 81 21.85 -1.06 16.26
N VAL A 82 21.00 -0.22 15.66
CA VAL A 82 21.16 1.24 15.61
C VAL A 82 21.27 1.89 16.98
N GLY A 83 20.65 1.31 18.00
CA GLY A 83 20.79 1.78 19.40
C GLY A 83 22.17 1.53 20.03
N LEU A 84 23.05 0.76 19.37
CA LEU A 84 24.39 0.43 19.86
C LEU A 84 25.48 0.99 18.95
N THR A 85 25.30 0.94 17.62
CA THR A 85 26.29 1.37 16.65
C THR A 85 25.63 2.04 15.46
N LEU A 86 26.23 3.10 14.94
CA LEU A 86 25.84 3.76 13.72
C LEU A 86 26.69 3.23 12.54
N HIS A 87 26.11 3.24 11.35
CA HIS A 87 26.79 2.80 10.13
C HIS A 87 26.53 3.74 8.96
N GLU A 88 27.46 3.79 8.03
CA GLU A 88 27.46 4.74 6.93
C GLU A 88 26.16 4.71 6.09
N PRO A 89 25.62 3.55 5.64
CA PRO A 89 24.38 3.55 4.87
C PRO A 89 23.19 4.21 5.59
N LEU A 90 23.06 4.02 6.91
CA LEU A 90 22.01 4.70 7.69
C LEU A 90 22.24 6.21 7.72
N LEU A 91 23.46 6.65 8.03
CA LEU A 91 23.78 8.08 8.10
C LEU A 91 23.49 8.77 6.77
N ARG A 92 23.96 8.19 5.65
CA ARG A 92 23.67 8.71 4.31
C ARG A 92 22.15 8.71 4.01
N LEU A 93 21.42 7.67 4.41
CA LEU A 93 19.98 7.60 4.19
C LEU A 93 19.23 8.71 4.94
N THR A 94 19.68 9.09 6.15
CA THR A 94 19.12 10.22 6.91
C THR A 94 19.45 11.60 6.31
N GLU A 95 20.40 11.67 5.40
CA GLU A 95 20.68 12.88 4.61
C GLU A 95 19.84 12.94 3.32
N VAL A 96 19.58 11.81 2.71
CA VAL A 96 18.87 11.71 1.41
C VAL A 96 17.36 11.76 1.58
N LEU A 97 16.79 10.99 2.52
CA LEU A 97 15.34 10.90 2.69
C LEU A 97 14.66 12.26 2.95
N PRO A 98 15.17 13.16 3.82
CA PRO A 98 14.55 14.45 4.04
C PRO A 98 14.39 15.30 2.77
N GLN A 99 15.25 15.10 1.75
CA GLN A 99 15.21 15.85 0.51
C GLN A 99 14.02 15.47 -0.39
N VAL A 100 13.45 14.29 -0.20
CA VAL A 100 12.32 13.77 -0.98
C VAL A 100 11.02 13.73 -0.19
N MET A 101 11.11 13.86 1.14
CA MET A 101 9.95 13.91 2.03
C MET A 101 9.17 15.23 1.87
N PRO A 102 7.87 15.27 2.23
CA PRO A 102 7.15 16.52 2.43
C PRO A 102 7.87 17.41 3.45
N GLU A 103 7.75 18.73 3.27
CA GLU A 103 8.40 19.71 4.14
C GLU A 103 8.15 19.45 5.63
N GLY A 104 9.21 19.46 6.43
CA GLY A 104 9.18 19.23 7.86
C GLY A 104 9.10 17.77 8.30
N MET A 105 9.10 16.80 7.39
CA MET A 105 9.23 15.37 7.67
C MET A 105 10.72 14.99 7.66
N GLU A 106 11.42 15.16 8.78
CA GLU A 106 12.90 15.17 8.81
C GLU A 106 13.52 14.23 9.87
N MET A 107 12.72 13.65 10.77
CA MET A 107 13.20 12.68 11.75
C MET A 107 12.53 11.33 11.54
N PHE A 108 13.34 10.26 11.64
CA PHE A 108 12.95 8.91 11.30
C PHE A 108 13.17 7.97 12.48
N PHE A 109 12.15 7.19 12.81
CA PHE A 109 12.29 5.97 13.60
C PHE A 109 12.16 4.79 12.62
N PHE A 110 13.27 4.14 12.29
CA PHE A 110 13.29 3.01 11.35
C PHE A 110 12.76 1.73 12.00
N GLY A 111 11.96 0.98 11.26
CA GLY A 111 11.44 -0.34 11.58
C GLY A 111 11.62 -1.30 10.38
N ASN A 112 10.85 -2.39 10.36
CA ASN A 112 11.02 -3.45 9.35
C ASN A 112 9.76 -3.69 8.52
N SER A 113 8.60 -3.27 9.01
CA SER A 113 7.30 -3.47 8.36
C SER A 113 6.41 -2.23 8.44
N GLY A 114 5.47 -2.11 7.50
CA GLY A 114 4.46 -1.04 7.56
C GLY A 114 3.65 -1.05 8.85
N ALA A 115 3.35 -2.25 9.39
CA ALA A 115 2.66 -2.36 10.67
C ALA A 115 3.47 -1.75 11.83
N GLU A 116 4.80 -1.96 11.87
CA GLU A 116 5.68 -1.31 12.87
C GLU A 116 5.69 0.22 12.71
N ALA A 117 5.71 0.73 11.47
CA ALA A 117 5.65 2.17 11.23
C ALA A 117 4.33 2.78 11.72
N VAL A 118 3.20 2.09 11.51
CA VAL A 118 1.87 2.51 12.01
C VAL A 118 1.81 2.42 13.53
N GLU A 119 2.33 1.36 14.15
CA GLU A 119 2.43 1.25 15.62
C GLU A 119 3.24 2.41 16.21
N GLY A 120 4.38 2.73 15.58
CA GLY A 120 5.21 3.87 15.96
C GLY A 120 4.45 5.19 15.86
N ALA A 121 3.70 5.39 14.75
CA ALA A 121 2.91 6.61 14.54
C ALA A 121 1.81 6.79 15.60
N ILE A 122 1.06 5.72 15.93
CA ILE A 122 0.03 5.73 16.97
C ILE A 122 0.66 6.02 18.33
N LYS A 123 1.78 5.36 18.67
CA LYS A 123 2.48 5.56 19.94
C LYS A 123 3.01 6.98 20.06
N LEU A 124 3.64 7.50 19.01
CA LEU A 124 4.14 8.88 19.00
C LEU A 124 3.00 9.88 19.20
N ALA A 125 1.89 9.73 18.44
CA ALA A 125 0.75 10.63 18.54
C ALA A 125 0.17 10.68 19.96
N ARG A 126 -0.10 9.53 20.58
CA ARG A 126 -0.59 9.43 21.94
C ARG A 126 0.39 10.02 22.96
N TYR A 127 1.69 9.75 22.74
CA TYR A 127 2.74 10.22 23.65
C TYR A 127 2.85 11.74 23.68
N VAL A 128 2.93 12.39 22.52
CA VAL A 128 3.17 13.84 22.45
C VAL A 128 1.92 14.69 22.74
N THR A 129 0.73 14.14 22.51
CA THR A 129 -0.53 14.84 22.79
C THR A 129 -1.07 14.56 24.19
N ASN A 130 -0.62 13.49 24.84
CA ASN A 130 -1.21 12.94 26.06
C ASN A 130 -2.72 12.65 25.92
N ARG A 131 -3.17 12.31 24.69
CA ARG A 131 -4.55 11.95 24.34
C ARG A 131 -4.62 10.49 23.92
N THR A 132 -5.78 9.86 24.01
CA THR A 132 -5.94 8.43 23.75
C THR A 132 -6.69 8.08 22.47
N GLY A 133 -7.57 8.97 22.00
CA GLY A 133 -8.43 8.72 20.84
C GLY A 133 -7.66 8.70 19.53
N ILE A 134 -7.96 7.72 18.67
CA ILE A 134 -7.52 7.67 17.27
C ILE A 134 -8.75 7.51 16.40
N ILE A 135 -8.89 8.35 15.40
CA ILE A 135 -9.90 8.17 14.35
C ILE A 135 -9.21 7.53 13.14
N SER A 136 -9.73 6.40 12.69
CA SER A 136 -9.38 5.73 11.44
C SER A 136 -10.59 5.69 10.51
N PHE A 137 -10.52 4.97 9.39
CA PHE A 137 -11.59 4.98 8.40
C PHE A 137 -12.08 3.57 8.06
N ALA A 138 -13.38 3.43 7.78
CA ALA A 138 -13.95 2.23 7.21
C ALA A 138 -13.24 1.88 5.88
N GLY A 139 -12.95 0.60 5.66
CA GLY A 139 -12.21 0.15 4.49
C GLY A 139 -10.68 0.24 4.59
N SER A 140 -10.14 0.78 5.70
CA SER A 140 -8.69 0.95 5.90
C SER A 140 -7.94 -0.36 6.14
N PHE A 141 -6.65 -0.37 5.73
CA PHE A 141 -5.71 -1.43 6.07
C PHE A 141 -4.35 -0.85 6.50
N HIS A 142 -4.02 -1.01 7.78
CA HIS A 142 -2.81 -0.45 8.38
C HIS A 142 -1.82 -1.50 8.91
N GLY A 143 -2.16 -2.78 8.78
CA GLY A 143 -1.32 -3.89 9.23
C GLY A 143 -2.06 -4.92 10.06
N ARG A 144 -1.31 -5.89 10.62
CA ARG A 144 -1.85 -7.03 11.35
C ARG A 144 -1.21 -7.27 12.72
N THR A 145 -0.32 -6.40 13.20
CA THR A 145 0.06 -6.35 14.61
C THR A 145 -1.12 -5.81 15.42
N TYR A 146 -1.15 -6.01 16.72
CA TYR A 146 -2.33 -5.71 17.54
C TYR A 146 -2.81 -4.25 17.43
N GLY A 147 -1.90 -3.27 17.52
CA GLY A 147 -2.26 -1.86 17.34
C GLY A 147 -2.64 -1.52 15.90
N ALA A 148 -1.90 -2.01 14.91
CA ALA A 148 -2.24 -1.80 13.49
C ALA A 148 -3.55 -2.50 13.08
N ALA A 149 -3.84 -3.69 13.63
CA ALA A 149 -5.12 -4.37 13.45
C ALA A 149 -6.29 -3.61 14.11
N SER A 150 -6.02 -2.90 15.21
CA SER A 150 -7.03 -2.10 15.91
C SER A 150 -7.56 -0.95 15.06
N VAL A 151 -6.72 -0.37 14.21
CA VAL A 151 -7.06 0.73 13.28
C VAL A 151 -7.41 0.26 11.87
N THR A 152 -7.35 -1.05 11.61
CA THR A 152 -7.71 -1.68 10.31
C THR A 152 -9.19 -2.05 10.29
N ALA A 153 -9.93 -1.64 9.23
CA ALA A 153 -11.37 -1.85 9.12
C ALA A 153 -11.85 -2.32 7.73
N VAL A 154 -10.97 -2.93 6.92
CA VAL A 154 -11.32 -3.38 5.57
C VAL A 154 -12.17 -4.65 5.57
N LYS A 155 -11.89 -5.61 6.47
CA LYS A 155 -12.61 -6.90 6.55
C LYS A 155 -12.71 -7.38 8.00
N ALA A 156 -13.91 -7.76 8.44
CA ALA A 156 -14.15 -8.31 9.78
C ALA A 156 -13.29 -9.56 10.08
N LYS A 157 -12.95 -10.36 9.05
CA LYS A 157 -12.10 -11.56 9.22
C LYS A 157 -10.73 -11.25 9.83
N TYR A 158 -10.21 -10.02 9.68
CA TYR A 158 -8.91 -9.61 10.23
C TYR A 158 -8.95 -9.30 11.73
N ARG A 159 -10.16 -9.12 12.28
CA ARG A 159 -10.41 -8.84 13.70
C ARG A 159 -11.05 -10.03 14.45
N ARG A 160 -11.42 -11.07 13.71
CA ARG A 160 -12.14 -12.22 14.26
C ARG A 160 -11.30 -12.97 15.30
N HIS A 161 -11.85 -13.15 16.50
CA HIS A 161 -11.27 -13.90 17.62
C HIS A 161 -9.95 -13.35 18.19
N ILE A 162 -9.61 -12.08 17.91
CA ILE A 162 -8.44 -11.41 18.47
C ILE A 162 -8.82 -10.22 19.39
N GLU A 163 -10.11 -10.02 19.65
CA GLU A 163 -10.57 -9.01 20.59
C GLU A 163 -10.36 -9.45 22.04
N PRO A 164 -10.18 -8.50 22.99
CA PRO A 164 -10.26 -7.04 22.82
C PRO A 164 -9.02 -6.44 22.13
N LEU A 165 -9.26 -5.55 21.15
CA LEU A 165 -8.23 -4.78 20.48
C LEU A 165 -7.86 -3.55 21.32
N VAL A 166 -6.88 -2.75 20.88
CA VAL A 166 -6.46 -1.51 21.55
C VAL A 166 -7.64 -0.54 21.66
N PRO A 167 -7.98 -0.05 22.86
CA PRO A 167 -9.12 0.85 23.06
C PRO A 167 -8.87 2.26 22.51
N GLY A 168 -9.95 3.05 22.42
CA GLY A 168 -9.91 4.44 21.99
C GLY A 168 -9.76 4.59 20.47
N ILE A 169 -10.23 3.60 19.69
CA ILE A 169 -10.24 3.66 18.23
C ILE A 169 -11.68 3.88 17.74
N TYR A 170 -11.85 4.85 16.86
CA TYR A 170 -13.13 5.22 16.26
C TYR A 170 -13.00 5.17 14.75
N PHE A 171 -14.07 4.84 14.03
CA PHE A 171 -14.05 4.70 12.57
C PHE A 171 -15.03 5.68 11.93
N ALA A 172 -14.49 6.57 11.10
CA ALA A 172 -15.25 7.42 10.20
C ALA A 172 -15.44 6.75 8.83
N ASP A 173 -16.35 7.28 8.03
CA ASP A 173 -16.55 6.81 6.65
C ASP A 173 -15.47 7.43 5.73
N TYR A 174 -14.82 6.60 4.91
CA TYR A 174 -13.92 7.09 3.88
C TYR A 174 -14.72 7.58 2.66
N PRO A 175 -14.38 8.74 2.06
CA PRO A 175 -15.16 9.28 0.96
C PRO A 175 -14.94 8.50 -0.33
N TYR A 176 -15.91 7.65 -0.66
CA TYR A 176 -15.90 6.85 -1.88
C TYR A 176 -17.05 7.25 -2.81
N PRO A 177 -16.83 8.14 -3.80
CA PRO A 177 -17.91 8.69 -4.63
C PRO A 177 -18.75 7.62 -5.32
N TYR A 178 -18.13 6.59 -5.90
CA TYR A 178 -18.85 5.53 -6.58
C TYR A 178 -19.87 4.81 -5.70
N ARG A 179 -19.61 4.66 -4.39
CA ARG A 179 -20.47 3.94 -3.44
C ARG A 179 -21.05 4.81 -2.32
N CYS A 180 -20.98 6.12 -2.44
CA CYS A 180 -21.52 7.02 -1.42
C CYS A 180 -23.05 6.88 -1.33
N PRO A 181 -23.63 6.73 -0.13
CA PRO A 181 -25.08 6.62 0.06
C PRO A 181 -25.87 7.88 -0.32
N LEU A 182 -25.25 9.06 -0.25
CA LEU A 182 -25.88 10.33 -0.59
C LEU A 182 -25.90 10.63 -2.10
N GLY A 183 -25.20 9.84 -2.90
CA GLY A 183 -25.04 10.03 -4.35
C GLY A 183 -23.60 9.87 -4.80
N SER A 184 -23.37 9.93 -6.12
CA SER A 184 -22.05 9.60 -6.70
C SER A 184 -21.18 10.83 -6.96
N SER A 185 -21.55 12.03 -6.49
CA SER A 185 -20.69 13.18 -6.68
C SER A 185 -19.55 13.23 -5.65
N PRO A 186 -18.38 13.78 -6.03
CA PRO A 186 -17.27 13.99 -5.11
C PRO A 186 -17.66 14.81 -3.87
N GLU A 187 -18.49 15.84 -4.04
CA GLU A 187 -18.95 16.73 -2.97
C GLU A 187 -19.84 15.99 -1.97
N GLN A 188 -20.74 15.13 -2.45
CA GLN A 188 -21.61 14.32 -1.59
C GLN A 188 -20.79 13.30 -0.79
N ALA A 189 -19.80 12.66 -1.41
CA ALA A 189 -18.91 11.74 -0.73
C ALA A 189 -18.06 12.43 0.34
N LEU A 190 -17.54 13.62 0.02
CA LEU A 190 -16.80 14.45 0.98
C LEU A 190 -17.68 14.83 2.16
N ALA A 191 -18.86 15.38 1.91
CA ALA A 191 -19.81 15.78 2.96
C ALA A 191 -20.19 14.59 3.85
N TRP A 192 -20.44 13.40 3.27
CA TRP A 192 -20.71 12.17 4.01
C TRP A 192 -19.59 11.80 4.97
N SER A 193 -18.35 11.84 4.49
CA SER A 193 -17.17 11.51 5.30
C SER A 193 -16.98 12.50 6.45
N LEU A 194 -17.06 13.81 6.18
CA LEU A 194 -16.89 14.85 7.21
C LEU A 194 -18.01 14.81 8.25
N ASP A 195 -19.25 14.56 7.87
CA ASP A 195 -20.37 14.36 8.78
C ASP A 195 -20.17 13.14 9.70
N SER A 196 -19.54 12.06 9.18
CA SER A 196 -19.21 10.90 10.00
C SER A 196 -18.16 11.21 11.09
N ILE A 197 -17.19 12.09 10.80
CA ILE A 197 -16.21 12.57 11.80
C ILE A 197 -16.91 13.44 12.84
N GLN A 198 -17.78 14.36 12.42
CA GLN A 198 -18.55 15.20 13.33
C GLN A 198 -19.43 14.35 14.26
N LYS A 199 -20.07 13.30 13.75
CA LYS A 199 -20.83 12.35 14.57
C LYS A 199 -19.99 11.63 15.62
N ILE A 200 -18.70 11.35 15.34
CA ILE A 200 -17.78 10.79 16.31
C ILE A 200 -17.56 11.80 17.44
N PHE A 201 -17.30 13.07 17.12
CA PHE A 201 -17.10 14.14 18.10
C PHE A 201 -18.35 14.39 18.94
N ASP A 202 -19.53 14.36 18.34
CA ASP A 202 -20.80 14.62 19.04
C ASP A 202 -21.22 13.49 19.98
N ARG A 203 -20.76 12.26 19.77
CA ARG A 203 -21.36 11.07 20.42
C ARG A 203 -20.40 10.17 21.16
N PHE A 204 -19.13 10.12 20.79
CA PHE A 204 -18.23 9.09 21.27
C PHE A 204 -16.99 9.61 21.96
N ILE A 205 -16.40 10.72 21.51
CA ILE A 205 -15.19 11.30 22.06
C ILE A 205 -15.09 12.78 21.71
N LEU A 206 -14.75 13.61 22.69
CA LEU A 206 -14.54 15.03 22.44
C LEU A 206 -13.27 15.26 21.60
N PRO A 207 -13.23 16.26 20.72
CA PRO A 207 -12.07 16.52 19.85
C PRO A 207 -10.75 16.69 20.61
N GLU A 208 -10.79 17.29 21.79
CA GLU A 208 -9.63 17.50 22.67
C GLU A 208 -9.07 16.21 23.29
N GLU A 209 -9.78 15.09 23.19
CA GLU A 209 -9.32 13.77 23.63
C GLU A 209 -8.75 12.94 22.48
N VAL A 210 -8.90 13.40 21.22
CA VAL A 210 -8.37 12.73 20.03
C VAL A 210 -6.90 13.09 19.82
N ALA A 211 -6.03 12.08 19.83
CA ALA A 211 -4.60 12.24 19.58
C ALA A 211 -4.32 12.44 18.09
N ALA A 212 -4.97 11.65 17.24
CA ALA A 212 -4.71 11.70 15.80
C ALA A 212 -5.89 11.20 14.95
N ILE A 213 -5.91 11.67 13.70
CA ILE A 213 -6.63 11.05 12.57
C ILE A 213 -5.60 10.31 11.73
N LEU A 214 -5.80 9.00 11.55
CA LEU A 214 -4.95 8.12 10.74
C LEU A 214 -5.69 7.75 9.44
N VAL A 215 -5.07 8.01 8.29
CA VAL A 215 -5.70 7.78 6.99
C VAL A 215 -4.69 7.35 5.93
N GLU A 216 -5.11 6.43 5.05
CA GLU A 216 -4.42 6.18 3.77
C GLU A 216 -4.79 7.30 2.78
N PRO A 217 -3.85 8.00 2.14
CA PRO A 217 -4.17 9.00 1.10
C PRO A 217 -4.96 8.42 -0.07
N VAL A 218 -4.70 7.15 -0.41
CA VAL A 218 -5.49 6.30 -1.30
C VAL A 218 -5.63 4.96 -0.60
N GLN A 219 -6.88 4.52 -0.36
CA GLN A 219 -7.08 3.22 0.30
C GLN A 219 -6.57 2.08 -0.58
N GLY A 220 -5.61 1.31 -0.06
CA GLY A 220 -4.99 0.20 -0.77
C GLY A 220 -5.88 -1.04 -0.83
N GLU A 221 -6.00 -1.76 0.28
CA GLU A 221 -6.78 -3.00 0.41
C GLU A 221 -8.29 -2.76 0.28
N GLY A 222 -8.76 -1.55 0.60
CA GLY A 222 -10.14 -1.11 0.37
C GLY A 222 -10.54 -1.12 -1.10
N GLY A 223 -9.59 -1.10 -2.03
CA GLY A 223 -9.85 -1.23 -3.47
C GLY A 223 -9.32 -0.09 -4.33
N TYR A 224 -8.22 0.52 -3.98
CA TYR A 224 -7.64 1.70 -4.66
C TYR A 224 -8.64 2.84 -4.78
N ILE A 225 -9.22 3.18 -3.63
CA ILE A 225 -10.20 4.27 -3.56
C ILE A 225 -9.45 5.59 -3.50
N ILE A 226 -9.61 6.39 -4.54
CA ILE A 226 -9.06 7.75 -4.62
C ILE A 226 -10.10 8.69 -4.02
N PRO A 227 -9.78 9.43 -2.95
CA PRO A 227 -10.73 10.35 -2.35
C PRO A 227 -10.91 11.61 -3.21
N PRO A 228 -12.01 12.37 -3.04
CA PRO A 228 -12.14 13.71 -3.60
C PRO A 228 -10.97 14.60 -3.19
N ALA A 229 -10.52 15.48 -4.09
CA ALA A 229 -9.35 16.34 -3.89
C ALA A 229 -9.41 17.20 -2.60
N GLY A 230 -10.61 17.58 -2.16
CA GLY A 230 -10.83 18.35 -0.93
C GLY A 230 -10.74 17.54 0.38
N PHE A 231 -10.64 16.20 0.34
CA PHE A 231 -10.74 15.37 1.55
C PHE A 231 -9.55 15.54 2.51
N LEU A 232 -8.34 15.31 2.02
CA LEU A 232 -7.15 15.45 2.88
C LEU A 232 -6.93 16.89 3.36
N PRO A 233 -7.14 17.93 2.54
CA PRO A 233 -7.17 19.32 3.02
C PRO A 233 -8.18 19.55 4.15
N ALA A 234 -9.41 19.04 4.03
CA ALA A 234 -10.43 19.18 5.06
C ALA A 234 -10.04 18.45 6.37
N LEU A 235 -9.41 17.27 6.27
CA LEU A 235 -8.84 16.60 7.45
C LEU A 235 -7.74 17.43 8.11
N ARG A 236 -6.90 18.10 7.31
CA ARG A 236 -5.86 18.98 7.84
C ARG A 236 -6.47 20.16 8.60
N GLU A 237 -7.52 20.77 8.07
CA GLU A 237 -8.25 21.87 8.73
C GLU A 237 -8.86 21.43 10.06
N ILE A 238 -9.54 20.28 10.11
CA ILE A 238 -10.08 19.70 11.33
C ILE A 238 -8.96 19.45 12.35
N CYS A 239 -7.85 18.87 11.93
CA CYS A 239 -6.71 18.59 12.79
C CYS A 239 -6.11 19.89 13.37
N ASP A 240 -5.94 20.92 12.56
CA ASP A 240 -5.41 22.21 12.98
C ASP A 240 -6.35 22.91 13.97
N GLN A 241 -7.66 22.87 13.70
CA GLN A 241 -8.68 23.49 14.57
C GLN A 241 -8.70 22.89 15.98
N HIS A 242 -8.49 21.60 16.12
CA HIS A 242 -8.62 20.88 17.39
C HIS A 242 -7.28 20.45 18.01
N GLY A 243 -6.16 20.76 17.37
CA GLY A 243 -4.83 20.30 17.78
C GLY A 243 -4.70 18.77 17.76
N ILE A 244 -5.36 18.14 16.80
CA ILE A 244 -5.28 16.71 16.48
C ILE A 244 -4.13 16.50 15.48
N LEU A 245 -3.36 15.42 15.62
CA LEU A 245 -2.29 15.13 14.67
C LEU A 245 -2.84 14.38 13.43
N LEU A 246 -2.41 14.78 12.24
CA LEU A 246 -2.71 14.08 11.00
C LEU A 246 -1.62 13.04 10.72
N ILE A 247 -1.98 11.77 10.73
CA ILE A 247 -1.10 10.66 10.35
C ILE A 247 -1.49 10.19 8.96
N LEU A 248 -0.55 10.27 8.00
CA LEU A 248 -0.72 9.66 6.69
C LEU A 248 -0.01 8.30 6.62
N ASP A 249 -0.76 7.26 6.29
CA ASP A 249 -0.20 5.95 5.96
C ASP A 249 0.18 5.93 4.47
N GLU A 250 1.42 6.25 4.20
CA GLU A 250 2.03 6.22 2.87
C GLU A 250 2.79 4.90 2.59
N VAL A 251 2.50 3.86 3.36
CA VAL A 251 3.15 2.55 3.22
C VAL A 251 2.98 2.00 1.80
N GLN A 252 1.83 2.21 1.16
CA GLN A 252 1.60 1.74 -0.20
C GLN A 252 1.70 2.85 -1.26
N THR A 253 1.36 4.08 -0.91
CA THR A 253 1.29 5.22 -1.83
C THR A 253 2.64 5.89 -2.07
N GLY A 254 3.62 5.67 -1.19
CA GLY A 254 4.94 6.28 -1.27
C GLY A 254 5.87 5.71 -2.34
N PHE A 255 7.00 6.34 -2.46
CA PHE A 255 8.12 5.97 -3.34
C PHE A 255 7.73 5.82 -4.81
N GLY A 256 7.06 6.85 -5.34
CA GLY A 256 6.76 6.97 -6.76
C GLY A 256 5.46 6.31 -7.22
N ARG A 257 4.81 5.49 -6.40
CA ARG A 257 3.65 4.68 -6.76
C ARG A 257 2.49 5.48 -7.37
N THR A 258 2.28 6.72 -6.90
CA THR A 258 1.19 7.61 -7.34
C THR A 258 1.62 8.65 -8.38
N GLY A 259 2.88 8.56 -8.89
CA GLY A 259 3.44 9.52 -9.84
C GLY A 259 4.09 10.75 -9.18
N GLN A 260 4.06 10.85 -7.87
CA GLN A 260 4.87 11.71 -7.02
C GLN A 260 5.61 10.84 -6.01
N MET A 261 6.59 11.40 -5.31
CA MET A 261 7.34 10.64 -4.31
C MET A 261 6.41 10.12 -3.21
N PHE A 262 5.43 10.94 -2.80
CA PHE A 262 4.37 10.60 -1.84
C PHE A 262 3.02 11.15 -2.30
N ALA A 263 1.92 10.46 -1.95
CA ALA A 263 0.58 10.90 -2.31
C ALA A 263 0.18 12.21 -1.60
N SER A 264 0.71 12.48 -0.41
CA SER A 264 0.56 13.77 0.27
C SER A 264 0.97 14.95 -0.61
N GLN A 265 1.97 14.79 -1.47
CA GLN A 265 2.38 15.81 -2.44
C GLN A 265 1.37 15.96 -3.57
N VAL A 266 0.68 14.88 -3.99
CA VAL A 266 -0.40 14.93 -4.99
C VAL A 266 -1.58 15.75 -4.46
N PHE A 267 -1.95 15.53 -3.19
CA PHE A 267 -3.08 16.21 -2.56
C PHE A 267 -2.73 17.54 -1.91
N GLY A 268 -1.46 17.96 -1.95
CA GLY A 268 -1.00 19.23 -1.39
C GLY A 268 -1.17 19.35 0.13
N VAL A 269 -1.06 18.22 0.86
CA VAL A 269 -1.30 18.19 2.30
C VAL A 269 -0.02 17.78 3.05
N ARG A 270 0.27 18.51 4.12
CA ARG A 270 1.37 18.22 5.03
C ARG A 270 0.84 17.46 6.26
N PRO A 271 1.30 16.20 6.48
CA PRO A 271 1.00 15.47 7.71
C PRO A 271 1.85 15.94 8.89
N ASP A 272 1.46 15.54 10.10
CA ASP A 272 2.30 15.64 11.29
C ASP A 272 3.19 14.41 11.47
N ILE A 273 2.67 13.24 11.06
CA ILE A 273 3.37 11.97 11.12
C ILE A 273 3.09 11.18 9.82
N MET A 274 4.09 10.47 9.33
CA MET A 274 3.95 9.55 8.20
C MET A 274 4.42 8.15 8.58
N ALA A 275 3.70 7.13 8.10
CA ALA A 275 4.17 5.75 8.08
C ALA A 275 4.62 5.41 6.66
N ILE A 276 5.87 4.97 6.48
CA ILE A 276 6.44 4.59 5.19
C ILE A 276 7.06 3.20 5.25
N ALA A 277 6.97 2.42 4.15
CA ALA A 277 7.56 1.09 4.01
C ALA A 277 7.58 0.65 2.53
N LYS A 278 7.43 -0.66 2.26
CA LYS A 278 7.28 -1.28 0.92
C LYS A 278 8.32 -0.79 -0.08
N GLY A 279 7.95 0.19 -0.94
CA GLY A 279 8.83 0.70 -1.99
C GLY A 279 10.12 1.36 -1.50
N ILE A 280 10.28 1.64 -0.21
CA ILE A 280 11.47 2.32 0.34
C ILE A 280 12.79 1.59 0.01
N ALA A 281 12.79 0.25 0.10
CA ALA A 281 13.99 -0.59 -0.08
C ALA A 281 13.77 -1.73 -1.09
N ASN A 282 12.74 -1.64 -1.94
CA ASN A 282 12.48 -2.52 -3.09
C ASN A 282 12.59 -4.02 -2.81
N GLY A 283 12.01 -4.49 -1.69
CA GLY A 283 11.99 -5.90 -1.30
C GLY A 283 12.76 -6.23 -0.03
N PHE A 284 13.73 -5.41 0.38
CA PHE A 284 14.37 -5.55 1.68
C PHE A 284 13.45 -5.03 2.79
N PRO A 285 13.26 -5.78 3.90
CA PRO A 285 12.42 -5.35 5.01
C PRO A 285 12.88 -4.03 5.61
N MET A 286 12.11 -2.98 5.41
CA MET A 286 12.38 -1.65 5.94
C MET A 286 11.09 -0.83 6.04
N SER A 287 10.98 -0.02 7.08
CA SER A 287 9.93 0.97 7.27
C SER A 287 10.45 2.14 8.10
N ALA A 288 9.67 3.22 8.17
CA ALA A 288 9.90 4.25 9.16
C ALA A 288 8.61 4.94 9.59
N THR A 289 8.56 5.33 10.87
CA THR A 289 7.70 6.39 11.37
C THR A 289 8.47 7.70 11.20
N VAL A 290 7.88 8.65 10.48
CA VAL A 290 8.53 9.92 10.14
C VAL A 290 7.71 11.08 10.71
N SER A 291 8.39 12.08 11.25
CA SER A 291 7.75 13.27 11.78
C SER A 291 8.72 14.45 11.80
N SER A 292 8.20 15.60 12.20
CA SER A 292 9.03 16.78 12.43
C SER A 292 9.97 16.59 13.64
N ARG A 293 11.11 17.29 13.62
CA ARG A 293 12.01 17.33 14.78
C ARG A 293 11.29 17.77 16.03
N LYS A 294 10.39 18.76 15.93
CA LYS A 294 9.60 19.27 17.06
C LYS A 294 8.76 18.18 17.74
N LEU A 295 8.12 17.29 16.98
CA LEU A 295 7.31 16.21 17.54
C LEU A 295 8.18 15.02 17.96
N MET A 296 9.05 14.54 17.10
CA MET A 296 9.84 13.34 17.35
C MET A 296 10.79 13.49 18.54
N SER A 297 11.37 14.67 18.77
CA SER A 297 12.27 14.93 19.90
C SER A 297 11.58 14.91 21.28
N GLN A 298 10.24 14.91 21.32
CA GLN A 298 9.50 14.75 22.57
C GLN A 298 9.44 13.28 23.01
N TRP A 299 9.70 12.34 22.11
CA TRP A 299 9.70 10.93 22.44
C TRP A 299 10.90 10.58 23.31
N LEU A 300 10.64 10.09 24.51
CA LEU A 300 11.69 9.82 25.49
C LEU A 300 12.64 8.74 24.96
N ALA A 301 13.93 9.00 25.08
CA ALA A 301 14.97 8.05 24.68
C ALA A 301 14.74 6.68 25.35
N GLY A 302 14.77 5.61 24.54
CA GLY A 302 14.56 4.23 24.97
C GLY A 302 13.09 3.82 25.19
N SER A 303 12.12 4.72 25.01
CA SER A 303 10.69 4.37 25.15
C SER A 303 10.10 3.60 23.98
N HIS A 304 10.81 3.55 22.87
CA HIS A 304 10.52 2.71 21.71
C HIS A 304 11.82 2.15 21.14
N GLY A 305 11.79 0.95 20.57
CA GLY A 305 13.01 0.28 20.12
C GLY A 305 12.74 -0.78 19.06
N THR A 306 13.81 -1.12 18.34
CA THR A 306 13.82 -2.17 17.32
C THR A 306 15.20 -2.80 17.25
N THR A 307 15.28 -4.11 17.04
CA THR A 307 16.56 -4.81 16.85
C THR A 307 17.07 -4.66 15.42
N PHE A 308 16.18 -4.79 14.43
CA PHE A 308 16.55 -4.85 13.01
C PHE A 308 16.26 -3.56 12.22
N GLY A 309 15.51 -2.62 12.79
CA GLY A 309 15.18 -1.35 12.11
C GLY A 309 16.43 -0.55 11.79
N GLY A 310 16.50 -0.03 10.57
CA GLY A 310 17.70 0.61 10.05
C GLY A 310 18.83 -0.39 9.70
N ASN A 311 18.48 -1.62 9.33
CA ASN A 311 19.43 -2.65 8.88
C ASN A 311 20.35 -2.09 7.78
N PRO A 312 21.69 -2.30 7.85
CA PRO A 312 22.64 -1.71 6.90
C PRO A 312 22.42 -2.14 5.45
N VAL A 313 22.02 -3.39 5.21
CA VAL A 313 21.75 -3.88 3.85
C VAL A 313 20.49 -3.23 3.28
N ALA A 314 19.42 -3.14 4.09
CA ALA A 314 18.19 -2.46 3.69
C ALA A 314 18.41 -0.94 3.48
N CYS A 315 19.25 -0.29 4.29
CA CYS A 315 19.64 1.12 4.10
C CYS A 315 20.42 1.33 2.80
N ALA A 316 21.37 0.46 2.45
CA ALA A 316 22.10 0.52 1.19
C ALA A 316 21.18 0.33 -0.01
N ALA A 317 20.27 -0.64 0.06
CA ALA A 317 19.23 -0.83 -0.96
C ALA A 317 18.32 0.41 -1.09
N ALA A 318 17.88 0.99 0.02
CA ALA A 318 17.03 2.18 0.03
C ALA A 318 17.70 3.40 -0.60
N LEU A 319 19.00 3.61 -0.36
CA LEU A 319 19.78 4.65 -1.03
C LEU A 319 19.75 4.47 -2.55
N ALA A 320 20.08 3.26 -3.03
CA ALA A 320 20.05 2.96 -4.45
C ALA A 320 18.67 3.14 -5.07
N VAL A 321 17.58 2.82 -4.35
CA VAL A 321 16.20 3.07 -4.81
C VAL A 321 15.94 4.55 -5.04
N GLN A 322 16.39 5.44 -4.12
CA GLN A 322 16.21 6.89 -4.30
C GLN A 322 16.92 7.40 -5.55
N GLU A 323 18.16 6.94 -5.77
CA GLU A 323 18.95 7.29 -6.95
C GLU A 323 18.26 6.79 -8.24
N VAL A 324 17.85 5.54 -8.29
CA VAL A 324 17.15 4.94 -9.44
C VAL A 324 15.88 5.71 -9.79
N ILE A 325 15.01 6.00 -8.80
CA ILE A 325 13.77 6.78 -9.04
C ILE A 325 14.10 8.12 -9.70
N LYS A 326 15.14 8.80 -9.22
CA LYS A 326 15.53 10.12 -9.70
C LYS A 326 16.18 10.07 -11.09
N GLU A 327 17.21 9.23 -11.26
CA GLU A 327 18.05 9.22 -12.46
C GLU A 327 17.34 8.61 -13.67
N GLU A 328 16.48 7.63 -13.45
CA GLU A 328 15.67 7.01 -14.51
C GLU A 328 14.32 7.74 -14.74
N ASN A 329 14.09 8.88 -14.08
CA ASN A 329 12.89 9.71 -14.22
C ASN A 329 11.58 8.91 -13.98
N LEU A 330 11.58 8.00 -13.01
CA LEU A 330 10.52 7.03 -12.82
C LEU A 330 9.18 7.63 -12.36
N LEU A 331 9.17 8.82 -11.76
CA LEU A 331 7.92 9.52 -11.40
C LEU A 331 7.13 9.92 -12.66
N GLU A 332 7.83 10.42 -13.68
CA GLU A 332 7.19 10.75 -14.97
C GLU A 332 6.72 9.50 -15.70
N ASN A 333 7.56 8.45 -15.72
CA ASN A 333 7.17 7.16 -16.30
C ASN A 333 5.90 6.61 -15.62
N CYS A 334 5.82 6.67 -14.28
CA CYS A 334 4.66 6.24 -13.53
C CYS A 334 3.39 7.01 -13.94
N ARG A 335 3.47 8.32 -14.11
CA ARG A 335 2.34 9.15 -14.58
C ARG A 335 1.91 8.75 -16.00
N THR A 336 2.85 8.66 -16.91
CA THR A 336 2.60 8.36 -18.33
C THR A 336 2.00 6.97 -18.51
N MET A 337 2.61 5.94 -17.94
CA MET A 337 2.11 4.57 -18.03
C MET A 337 0.79 4.40 -17.27
N GLY A 338 0.66 5.04 -16.11
CA GLY A 338 -0.56 5.04 -15.32
C GLY A 338 -1.74 5.67 -16.08
N GLN A 339 -1.53 6.81 -16.74
CA GLN A 339 -2.56 7.47 -17.54
C GLN A 339 -2.96 6.61 -18.76
N LYS A 340 -2.01 6.02 -19.46
CA LYS A 340 -2.26 5.10 -20.57
C LYS A 340 -3.15 3.94 -20.14
N MET A 341 -2.80 3.29 -19.05
CA MET A 341 -3.58 2.16 -18.52
C MET A 341 -4.95 2.59 -18.02
N LEU A 342 -5.04 3.71 -17.28
CA LEU A 342 -6.32 4.21 -16.75
C LEU A 342 -7.30 4.56 -17.89
N SER A 343 -6.83 5.21 -18.94
CA SER A 343 -7.66 5.51 -20.12
C SER A 343 -8.24 4.22 -20.73
N ARG A 344 -7.41 3.18 -20.85
CA ARG A 344 -7.88 1.89 -21.38
C ARG A 344 -8.85 1.19 -20.42
N PHE A 345 -8.64 1.27 -19.12
CA PHE A 345 -9.55 0.75 -18.09
C PHE A 345 -10.91 1.45 -18.13
N GLN A 346 -10.93 2.75 -18.41
CA GLN A 346 -12.18 3.52 -18.60
C GLN A 346 -12.93 3.06 -19.85
N GLU A 347 -12.24 2.75 -20.95
CA GLU A 347 -12.85 2.15 -22.13
C GLU A 347 -13.45 0.76 -21.82
N PHE A 348 -12.75 -0.06 -21.04
CA PHE A 348 -13.29 -1.34 -20.56
C PHE A 348 -14.56 -1.15 -19.74
N ALA A 349 -14.60 -0.19 -18.83
CA ALA A 349 -15.78 0.10 -18.02
C ALA A 349 -16.98 0.61 -18.86
N GLN A 350 -16.73 1.26 -19.99
CA GLN A 350 -17.79 1.66 -20.93
C GLN A 350 -18.29 0.49 -21.79
N ARG A 351 -17.39 -0.43 -22.14
CA ARG A 351 -17.70 -1.55 -23.05
C ARG A 351 -18.32 -2.76 -22.35
N TYR A 352 -17.86 -3.09 -21.14
CA TYR A 352 -18.26 -4.31 -20.44
C TYR A 352 -19.19 -4.00 -19.28
N ALA A 353 -20.48 -4.35 -19.39
CA ALA A 353 -21.53 -4.02 -18.41
C ALA A 353 -21.28 -4.62 -16.99
N PHE A 354 -20.38 -5.58 -16.85
CA PHE A 354 -19.96 -6.15 -15.58
C PHE A 354 -18.80 -5.41 -14.91
N ILE A 355 -18.26 -4.35 -15.53
CA ILE A 355 -17.29 -3.43 -14.95
C ILE A 355 -18.04 -2.15 -14.58
N GLY A 356 -18.13 -1.87 -13.27
CA GLY A 356 -18.89 -0.73 -12.77
C GLY A 356 -18.07 0.55 -12.64
N GLU A 357 -16.77 0.43 -12.39
CA GLU A 357 -15.86 1.57 -12.25
C GLU A 357 -14.43 1.18 -12.61
N ALA A 358 -13.74 2.11 -13.26
CA ALA A 358 -12.30 2.10 -13.48
C ALA A 358 -11.68 3.32 -12.81
N ARG A 359 -10.70 3.13 -11.94
CA ARG A 359 -10.06 4.21 -11.18
C ARG A 359 -8.57 3.98 -10.98
N GLY A 360 -7.84 5.04 -10.68
CA GLY A 360 -6.41 4.93 -10.39
C GLY A 360 -5.73 6.26 -10.21
N LEU A 361 -4.52 6.21 -9.64
CA LEU A 361 -3.61 7.32 -9.47
C LEU A 361 -2.17 6.81 -9.65
N GLY A 362 -1.47 7.33 -10.67
CA GLY A 362 -0.20 6.74 -11.10
C GLY A 362 -0.39 5.26 -11.47
N LEU A 363 0.44 4.39 -10.93
CA LEU A 363 0.35 2.93 -11.11
C LEU A 363 -0.31 2.22 -9.91
N MET A 364 -1.30 2.86 -9.29
CA MET A 364 -2.31 2.24 -8.43
C MET A 364 -3.62 2.21 -9.22
N LEU A 365 -3.94 1.09 -9.89
CA LEU A 365 -5.02 0.99 -10.86
C LEU A 365 -6.00 -0.13 -10.48
N ALA A 366 -7.30 0.12 -10.69
CA ALA A 366 -8.33 -0.85 -10.34
C ALA A 366 -9.50 -0.88 -11.33
N LEU A 367 -10.03 -2.10 -11.53
CA LEU A 367 -11.32 -2.37 -12.15
C LEU A 367 -12.26 -2.94 -11.10
N GLU A 368 -13.43 -2.34 -10.93
CA GLU A 368 -14.45 -2.83 -10.01
C GLU A 368 -15.56 -3.57 -10.74
N PHE A 369 -15.81 -4.81 -10.30
CA PHE A 369 -16.78 -5.71 -10.92
C PHE A 369 -18.13 -5.64 -10.22
N ILE A 370 -19.21 -5.56 -11.02
CA ILE A 370 -20.61 -5.50 -10.57
C ILE A 370 -21.44 -6.57 -11.27
N LYS A 371 -22.63 -6.83 -10.72
CA LYS A 371 -23.64 -7.68 -11.36
C LYS A 371 -24.42 -6.85 -12.39
N PRO A 372 -24.39 -7.19 -13.68
CA PRO A 372 -25.13 -6.45 -14.71
C PRO A 372 -26.63 -6.36 -14.38
N GLY A 373 -27.23 -5.20 -14.60
CA GLY A 373 -28.65 -4.96 -14.33
C GLY A 373 -29.05 -4.86 -12.86
N GLN A 374 -28.12 -5.00 -11.91
CA GLN A 374 -28.38 -4.93 -10.46
C GLN A 374 -27.74 -3.70 -9.80
N GLY A 375 -27.67 -2.59 -10.49
CA GLY A 375 -27.03 -1.36 -10.03
C GLY A 375 -25.55 -1.56 -9.74
N LYS A 376 -25.09 -1.12 -8.56
CA LYS A 376 -23.69 -1.26 -8.14
C LYS A 376 -23.43 -2.51 -7.27
N THR A 377 -24.27 -3.54 -7.37
CA THR A 377 -24.10 -4.78 -6.58
C THR A 377 -22.75 -5.42 -6.88
N PRO A 378 -21.86 -5.63 -5.87
CA PRO A 378 -20.54 -6.21 -6.07
C PRO A 378 -20.57 -7.61 -6.69
N ASN A 379 -19.62 -7.92 -7.55
CA ASN A 379 -19.47 -9.24 -8.17
C ASN A 379 -18.03 -9.78 -7.98
N GLY A 380 -17.75 -10.33 -6.80
CA GLY A 380 -16.44 -10.95 -6.51
C GLY A 380 -16.13 -12.17 -7.38
N GLN A 381 -17.17 -12.94 -7.78
CA GLN A 381 -16.97 -14.11 -8.65
C GLN A 381 -16.46 -13.71 -10.04
N ALA A 382 -17.03 -12.65 -10.64
CA ALA A 382 -16.55 -12.15 -11.92
C ALA A 382 -15.12 -11.57 -11.80
N CYS A 383 -14.80 -10.90 -10.69
CA CYS A 383 -13.44 -10.43 -10.43
C CYS A 383 -12.45 -11.60 -10.31
N THR A 384 -12.80 -12.65 -9.58
CA THR A 384 -11.97 -13.87 -9.47
C THR A 384 -11.75 -14.51 -10.85
N ALA A 385 -12.81 -14.73 -11.61
CA ALA A 385 -12.73 -15.31 -12.96
C ALA A 385 -11.83 -14.46 -13.89
N PHE A 386 -11.95 -13.14 -13.82
CA PHE A 386 -11.09 -12.24 -14.59
C PHE A 386 -9.62 -12.37 -14.18
N LEU A 387 -9.30 -12.34 -12.90
CA LEU A 387 -7.92 -12.46 -12.42
C LEU A 387 -7.31 -13.85 -12.74
N GLU A 388 -8.09 -14.93 -12.63
CA GLU A 388 -7.66 -16.27 -13.01
C GLU A 388 -7.41 -16.39 -14.53
N GLY A 389 -8.26 -15.78 -15.34
CA GLY A 389 -8.06 -15.72 -16.79
C GLY A 389 -6.81 -14.94 -17.18
N CYS A 390 -6.53 -13.81 -16.50
CA CYS A 390 -5.27 -13.07 -16.65
C CYS A 390 -4.06 -13.93 -16.26
N LEU A 391 -4.14 -14.62 -15.11
CA LEU A 391 -3.08 -15.50 -14.63
C LEU A 391 -2.76 -16.63 -15.63
N LYS A 392 -3.78 -17.28 -16.18
CA LYS A 392 -3.59 -18.33 -17.21
C LYS A 392 -2.85 -17.82 -18.45
N ARG A 393 -2.99 -16.52 -18.76
CA ARG A 393 -2.33 -15.84 -19.90
C ARG A 393 -1.00 -15.18 -19.54
N GLY A 394 -0.52 -15.35 -18.31
CA GLY A 394 0.77 -14.83 -17.86
C GLY A 394 0.75 -13.41 -17.30
N LEU A 395 -0.39 -12.92 -16.82
CA LEU A 395 -0.51 -11.64 -16.14
C LEU A 395 -1.00 -11.83 -14.69
N LEU A 396 -0.22 -11.39 -13.73
CA LEU A 396 -0.53 -11.46 -12.30
C LEU A 396 -1.11 -10.13 -11.81
N GLY A 397 -2.40 -10.13 -11.42
CA GLY A 397 -3.07 -9.06 -10.70
C GLY A 397 -3.48 -9.52 -9.30
N TYR A 398 -4.12 -8.66 -8.50
CA TYR A 398 -4.50 -9.02 -7.14
C TYR A 398 -5.89 -8.50 -6.77
N MET A 399 -6.61 -9.29 -5.97
CA MET A 399 -7.97 -8.97 -5.54
C MET A 399 -7.97 -8.00 -4.36
N ALA A 400 -8.97 -7.10 -4.32
CA ALA A 400 -9.23 -6.16 -3.22
C ALA A 400 -10.73 -5.89 -3.03
N GLY A 401 -11.02 -4.98 -2.07
CA GLY A 401 -12.38 -4.61 -1.71
C GLY A 401 -13.04 -5.57 -0.74
N LEU A 402 -14.09 -5.10 -0.06
CA LEU A 402 -14.78 -5.83 0.99
C LEU A 402 -15.31 -7.20 0.51
N ASN A 403 -15.86 -7.26 -0.70
CA ASN A 403 -16.47 -8.45 -1.27
C ASN A 403 -15.59 -9.12 -2.35
N GLY A 404 -14.29 -8.76 -2.44
CA GLY A 404 -13.40 -9.27 -3.48
C GLY A 404 -13.77 -8.83 -4.91
N GLN A 405 -14.50 -7.73 -5.05
CA GLN A 405 -15.03 -7.26 -6.33
C GLN A 405 -14.06 -6.38 -7.13
N VAL A 406 -12.87 -6.09 -6.60
CA VAL A 406 -11.92 -5.18 -7.22
C VAL A 406 -10.68 -5.95 -7.68
N ALA A 407 -10.41 -5.94 -8.98
CA ALA A 407 -9.12 -6.33 -9.52
C ALA A 407 -8.19 -5.12 -9.50
N ARG A 408 -7.05 -5.22 -8.80
CA ARG A 408 -6.07 -4.15 -8.69
C ARG A 408 -4.73 -4.54 -9.30
N PHE A 409 -4.08 -3.53 -9.87
CA PHE A 409 -2.81 -3.64 -10.56
C PHE A 409 -1.87 -2.56 -10.04
N MET A 410 -0.68 -2.97 -9.64
CA MET A 410 0.37 -2.14 -9.06
C MET A 410 1.75 -2.56 -9.56
N PRO A 411 1.95 -2.53 -10.90
CA PRO A 411 3.21 -2.96 -11.50
C PRO A 411 4.37 -2.08 -11.06
N PRO A 412 5.63 -2.49 -11.31
CA PRO A 412 6.79 -1.63 -11.12
C PRO A 412 6.66 -0.31 -11.89
N ILE A 413 7.17 0.78 -11.34
CA ILE A 413 7.14 2.09 -12.00
C ILE A 413 8.18 2.21 -13.14
N THR A 414 8.93 1.15 -13.39
CA THR A 414 9.87 0.97 -14.50
C THR A 414 9.23 0.38 -15.76
N LEU A 415 7.89 0.21 -15.80
CA LEU A 415 7.17 -0.34 -16.95
C LEU A 415 7.53 0.34 -18.25
N THR A 416 7.68 -0.46 -19.33
CA THR A 416 7.76 0.05 -20.70
C THR A 416 6.39 0.09 -21.39
N ASN A 417 6.31 0.83 -22.50
CA ASN A 417 5.08 0.86 -23.33
C ASN A 417 4.66 -0.52 -23.82
N GLU A 418 5.62 -1.34 -24.23
CA GLU A 418 5.39 -2.69 -24.76
C GLU A 418 4.82 -3.60 -23.66
N GLN A 419 5.31 -3.50 -22.44
CA GLN A 419 4.81 -4.26 -21.29
C GLN A 419 3.39 -3.84 -20.89
N VAL A 420 3.07 -2.56 -20.99
CA VAL A 420 1.70 -2.05 -20.80
C VAL A 420 0.78 -2.60 -21.89
N ASP A 421 1.20 -2.56 -23.16
CA ASP A 421 0.40 -3.06 -24.28
C ASP A 421 0.18 -4.57 -24.19
N GLU A 422 1.21 -5.35 -23.81
CA GLU A 422 1.11 -6.79 -23.54
C GLU A 422 0.05 -7.07 -22.46
N ALA A 423 0.12 -6.36 -21.34
CA ALA A 423 -0.82 -6.54 -20.23
C ALA A 423 -2.26 -6.17 -20.63
N LEU A 424 -2.44 -5.05 -21.33
CA LEU A 424 -3.76 -4.59 -21.77
C LEU A 424 -4.38 -5.55 -22.80
N SER A 425 -3.60 -6.14 -23.72
CA SER A 425 -4.06 -7.17 -24.65
C SER A 425 -4.55 -8.41 -23.91
N ILE A 426 -3.78 -8.90 -22.94
CA ILE A 426 -4.19 -10.04 -22.09
C ILE A 426 -5.51 -9.76 -21.36
N MET A 427 -5.66 -8.56 -20.81
CA MET A 427 -6.88 -8.18 -20.11
C MET A 427 -8.07 -8.12 -21.04
N GLU A 428 -7.93 -7.51 -22.23
CA GLU A 428 -9.02 -7.36 -23.19
C GLU A 428 -9.48 -8.69 -23.76
N GLU A 429 -8.54 -9.58 -24.15
CA GLU A 429 -8.86 -10.93 -24.61
C GLU A 429 -9.69 -11.68 -23.57
N ASN A 430 -9.29 -11.60 -22.31
CA ASN A 430 -9.99 -12.25 -21.20
C ASN A 430 -11.37 -11.64 -20.93
N LEU A 431 -11.52 -10.32 -21.02
CA LEU A 431 -12.82 -9.64 -20.88
C LEU A 431 -13.79 -10.00 -22.01
N ASN A 432 -13.29 -10.14 -23.25
CA ASN A 432 -14.10 -10.61 -24.39
C ASN A 432 -14.63 -12.04 -24.17
N GLU A 433 -13.79 -12.95 -23.64
CA GLU A 433 -14.23 -14.31 -23.33
C GLU A 433 -15.28 -14.36 -22.23
N ILE A 434 -15.10 -13.55 -21.18
CA ILE A 434 -16.10 -13.43 -20.10
C ILE A 434 -17.41 -12.90 -20.64
N GLN A 435 -17.38 -11.91 -21.52
CA GLN A 435 -18.59 -11.38 -22.15
C GLN A 435 -19.30 -12.43 -22.99
N ALA A 436 -18.58 -13.12 -23.88
CA ALA A 436 -19.13 -14.18 -24.74
C ALA A 436 -19.74 -15.36 -23.95
N ALA A 437 -19.20 -15.64 -22.77
CA ALA A 437 -19.73 -16.69 -21.89
C ALA A 437 -21.01 -16.27 -21.14
N ASN A 438 -21.32 -14.96 -21.09
CA ASN A 438 -22.51 -14.39 -20.42
C ASN A 438 -23.64 -14.05 -21.42
N GLU A 439 -23.38 -14.06 -22.71
CA GLU A 439 -24.36 -13.94 -23.81
C GLU A 439 -24.98 -15.30 -24.17
#